data_33dc1a1157847034d8da54bf0848239a
#
_entry.id   33dc1a1157847034d8da54bf0848239a
#
_cell.length_a   1.000
_cell.length_b   1.000
_cell.length_c   1.000
_cell.angle_alpha   90.00
_cell.angle_beta   90.00
_cell.angle_gamma   90.00
#
_symmetry.space_group_name_H-M   'P 1'
#
loop_
_entity.id
_entity.type
_entity.pdbx_description
1 polymer ?
#
loop_
_entity_poly.entity_id
_entity_poly.type
_entity_poly.pdbx_seq_one_letter_code
_entity_poly.pdbx_strand_id
1 'polypeptide(L)'
;TDKASRPVSLYGATKLASDKMFVASNAYSGEHKTQFSVVRYGNVMGSRGSVIPFFIQEKNNGVLPITDNRMTRFMITLEEGVELVWKAFDDMLGGEIYVKKIPSMKVTDLASAIDKDAVQKVIGIRPGEKLHEEMIGEDDSLYTYEYDNYYKILPAINNWSFDKSRIQDGK
;
A
#
# COMPACT_ATOMS: atom_id res chain seq x y z
N THR A 1 4.28 -0.72 0.05
CA THR A 1 3.43 -0.23 -1.07
C THR A 1 2.41 -1.28 -1.51
N ASP A 2 1.19 -0.85 -1.87
CA ASP A 2 0.13 -1.67 -2.46
C ASP A 2 0.57 -2.43 -3.73
N LYS A 3 1.54 -1.90 -4.45
CA LYS A 3 2.07 -2.51 -5.68
C LYS A 3 2.86 -3.82 -5.46
N ALA A 4 3.22 -4.12 -4.21
CA ALA A 4 3.82 -5.40 -3.83
C ALA A 4 2.78 -6.53 -3.75
N SER A 5 1.51 -6.21 -3.54
CA SER A 5 0.43 -7.21 -3.52
C SER A 5 0.04 -7.59 -4.95
N ARG A 6 0.16 -8.88 -5.31
CA ARG A 6 -0.17 -9.45 -6.64
C ARG A 6 0.34 -8.58 -7.82
N PRO A 7 1.65 -8.38 -7.97
CA PRO A 7 2.21 -7.45 -8.95
C PRO A 7 1.92 -7.88 -10.39
N VAL A 8 1.60 -6.90 -11.25
CA VAL A 8 1.39 -7.07 -12.69
C VAL A 8 2.46 -6.35 -13.53
N SER A 9 3.45 -5.75 -12.88
CA SER A 9 4.55 -5.01 -13.52
C SER A 9 5.89 -5.37 -12.89
N LEU A 10 6.99 -5.12 -13.60
CA LEU A 10 8.35 -5.29 -13.07
C LEU A 10 8.55 -4.43 -11.80
N TYR A 11 8.06 -3.20 -11.79
CA TYR A 11 8.12 -2.34 -10.61
C TYR A 11 7.43 -2.99 -9.39
N GLY A 12 6.23 -3.51 -9.55
CA GLY A 12 5.53 -4.23 -8.48
C GLY A 12 6.27 -5.49 -8.04
N ALA A 13 6.82 -6.25 -8.98
CA ALA A 13 7.61 -7.45 -8.68
C ALA A 13 8.86 -7.14 -7.84
N THR A 14 9.57 -6.04 -8.13
CA THR A 14 10.71 -5.61 -7.30
C THR A 14 10.27 -5.21 -5.88
N LYS A 15 9.08 -4.62 -5.72
CA LYS A 15 8.53 -4.29 -4.40
C LYS A 15 8.13 -5.53 -3.61
N LEU A 16 7.53 -6.54 -4.28
CA LEU A 16 7.27 -7.83 -3.64
C LEU A 16 8.57 -8.51 -3.21
N ALA A 17 9.58 -8.53 -4.07
CA ALA A 17 10.89 -9.07 -3.72
C ALA A 17 11.49 -8.35 -2.50
N SER A 18 11.39 -7.02 -2.46
CA SER A 18 11.82 -6.22 -1.32
C SER A 18 11.08 -6.60 -0.03
N ASP A 19 9.74 -6.70 -0.05
CA ASP A 19 8.94 -7.12 1.11
C ASP A 19 9.42 -8.50 1.63
N LYS A 20 9.57 -9.48 0.72
CA LYS A 20 10.03 -10.84 1.10
C LYS A 20 11.47 -10.85 1.64
N MET A 21 12.37 -10.04 1.08
CA MET A 21 13.75 -9.92 1.55
C MET A 21 13.81 -9.33 2.97
N PHE A 22 13.07 -8.25 3.25
CA PHE A 22 13.04 -7.66 4.59
C PHE A 22 12.44 -8.62 5.62
N VAL A 23 11.36 -9.31 5.29
CA VAL A 23 10.78 -10.34 6.16
C VAL A 23 11.78 -11.46 6.44
N ALA A 24 12.44 -11.98 5.39
CA ALA A 24 13.43 -13.05 5.50
C ALA A 24 14.71 -12.64 6.28
N SER A 25 15.07 -11.35 6.25
CA SER A 25 16.27 -10.83 6.93
C SER A 25 16.27 -11.06 8.44
N ASN A 26 15.10 -11.25 9.04
CA ASN A 26 15.01 -11.60 10.46
C ASN A 26 15.66 -12.96 10.78
N ALA A 27 15.66 -13.90 9.82
CA ALA A 27 16.32 -15.20 9.98
C ALA A 27 17.87 -15.10 9.90
N TYR A 28 18.38 -14.04 9.28
CA TYR A 28 19.83 -13.82 9.09
C TYR A 28 20.44 -12.87 10.10
N SER A 29 19.65 -12.27 11.00
CA SER A 29 20.15 -11.32 12.01
C SER A 29 21.05 -11.98 13.06
N GLY A 30 21.03 -13.33 13.18
CA GLY A 30 21.87 -14.08 14.10
C GLY A 30 21.70 -13.65 15.56
N GLU A 31 22.81 -13.39 16.25
CA GLU A 31 22.83 -12.89 17.64
C GLU A 31 22.48 -11.39 17.73
N HIS A 32 22.40 -10.68 16.61
CA HIS A 32 22.02 -9.28 16.61
C HIS A 32 20.52 -9.14 16.85
N LYS A 33 20.15 -8.20 17.71
CA LYS A 33 18.74 -7.88 18.01
C LYS A 33 18.07 -7.01 16.95
N THR A 34 18.61 -6.97 15.73
CA THR A 34 18.03 -6.19 14.62
C THR A 34 16.76 -6.87 14.14
N GLN A 35 15.67 -6.13 14.12
CA GLN A 35 14.37 -6.58 13.65
C GLN A 35 14.01 -5.83 12.38
N PHE A 36 13.37 -6.52 11.45
CA PHE A 36 12.89 -5.96 10.19
C PHE A 36 11.40 -6.20 10.08
N SER A 37 10.66 -5.18 9.73
CA SER A 37 9.26 -5.28 9.37
C SER A 37 8.98 -4.43 8.13
N VAL A 38 7.79 -4.57 7.57
CA VAL A 38 7.36 -3.86 6.36
C VAL A 38 6.12 -3.05 6.68
N VAL A 39 6.04 -1.84 6.15
CA VAL A 39 4.79 -1.07 6.13
C VAL A 39 4.25 -1.01 4.70
N ARG A 40 2.96 -1.24 4.53
CA ARG A 40 2.27 -1.23 3.25
C ARG A 40 1.12 -0.25 3.28
N TYR A 41 1.16 0.74 2.41
CA TYR A 41 0.13 1.74 2.22
C TYR A 41 0.01 2.12 0.73
N GLY A 42 -1.06 2.83 0.39
CA GLY A 42 -1.40 3.20 -1.00
C GLY A 42 -0.62 4.39 -1.54
N ASN A 43 -1.28 5.16 -2.38
CA ASN A 43 -0.72 6.36 -2.99
C ASN A 43 -0.65 7.50 -1.99
N VAL A 44 0.53 8.08 -1.79
CA VAL A 44 0.67 9.29 -0.96
C VAL A 44 0.21 10.50 -1.75
N MET A 45 -0.81 11.20 -1.24
CA MET A 45 -1.39 12.39 -1.86
C MET A 45 -0.34 13.47 -2.07
N GLY A 46 -0.33 14.08 -3.27
CA GLY A 46 0.59 15.16 -3.60
C GLY A 46 2.05 14.73 -3.83
N SER A 47 2.36 13.42 -3.80
CA SER A 47 3.71 12.95 -4.09
C SER A 47 4.14 13.31 -5.52
N ARG A 48 5.46 13.53 -5.71
CA ARG A 48 6.02 13.97 -7.00
C ARG A 48 5.68 12.96 -8.11
N GLY A 49 5.15 13.45 -9.23
CA GLY A 49 4.76 12.64 -10.38
C GLY A 49 3.48 11.81 -10.19
N SER A 50 2.76 12.02 -9.08
CA SER A 50 1.47 11.35 -8.84
C SER A 50 0.31 12.05 -9.57
N VAL A 51 -0.87 11.42 -9.53
CA VAL A 51 -2.06 11.86 -10.26
C VAL A 51 -2.54 13.25 -9.84
N ILE A 52 -2.44 13.61 -8.55
CA ILE A 52 -2.91 14.93 -8.07
C ILE A 52 -2.08 16.08 -8.67
N PRO A 53 -0.74 16.13 -8.53
CA PRO A 53 0.06 17.15 -9.22
C PRO A 53 -0.14 17.17 -10.73
N PHE A 54 -0.29 16.00 -11.34
CA PHE A 54 -0.56 15.89 -12.77
C PHE A 54 -1.89 16.54 -13.16
N PHE A 55 -2.98 16.24 -12.46
CA PHE A 55 -4.28 16.88 -12.73
C PHE A 55 -4.27 18.39 -12.47
N ILE A 56 -3.54 18.85 -11.46
CA ILE A 56 -3.38 20.29 -11.19
C ILE A 56 -2.67 20.98 -12.37
N GLN A 57 -1.68 20.34 -12.99
CA GLN A 57 -1.02 20.88 -14.19
C GLN A 57 -1.95 20.89 -15.41
N GLU A 58 -2.71 19.82 -15.62
CA GLU A 58 -3.62 19.68 -16.76
C GLU A 58 -4.91 20.52 -16.62
N LYS A 59 -5.27 20.94 -15.42
CA LYS A 59 -6.47 21.72 -15.14
C LYS A 59 -6.64 22.92 -16.09
N ASN A 60 -5.57 23.66 -16.38
CA ASN A 60 -5.61 24.85 -17.24
C ASN A 60 -5.99 24.52 -18.71
N ASN A 61 -5.87 23.25 -19.10
CA ASN A 61 -6.25 22.79 -20.44
C ASN A 61 -7.74 22.46 -20.57
N GLY A 62 -8.50 22.52 -19.45
CA GLY A 62 -9.93 22.20 -19.39
C GLY A 62 -10.26 20.71 -19.63
N VAL A 63 -9.23 19.85 -19.75
CA VAL A 63 -9.39 18.41 -19.99
C VAL A 63 -8.47 17.64 -19.04
N LEU A 64 -9.05 16.75 -18.25
CA LEU A 64 -8.29 15.85 -17.38
C LEU A 64 -8.25 14.42 -17.97
N PRO A 65 -7.06 13.89 -18.30
CA PRO A 65 -6.94 12.55 -18.85
C PRO A 65 -7.15 11.49 -17.76
N ILE A 66 -8.18 10.65 -17.93
CA ILE A 66 -8.56 9.57 -17.03
C ILE A 66 -8.13 8.24 -17.64
N THR A 67 -7.44 7.40 -16.89
CA THR A 67 -7.01 6.09 -17.39
C THR A 67 -8.19 5.16 -17.66
N ASP A 68 -9.12 5.04 -16.70
CA ASP A 68 -10.38 4.29 -16.80
C ASP A 68 -11.37 4.83 -15.77
N ASN A 69 -12.64 4.98 -16.12
CA ASN A 69 -13.68 5.51 -15.24
C ASN A 69 -13.96 4.62 -14.02
N ARG A 70 -13.60 3.35 -14.08
CA ARG A 70 -13.77 2.38 -13.00
C ARG A 70 -12.57 2.34 -12.05
N MET A 71 -11.44 2.94 -12.47
CA MET A 71 -10.18 2.84 -11.75
C MET A 71 -10.28 3.42 -10.34
N THR A 72 -9.79 2.66 -9.37
CA THR A 72 -9.73 3.11 -7.97
C THR A 72 -8.29 3.09 -7.45
N ARG A 73 -8.01 3.93 -6.49
CA ARG A 73 -6.72 3.98 -5.78
C ARG A 73 -6.95 4.18 -4.29
N PHE A 74 -6.11 3.56 -3.49
CA PHE A 74 -5.99 3.83 -2.07
C PHE A 74 -5.17 5.11 -1.88
N MET A 75 -5.72 6.10 -1.20
CA MET A 75 -5.07 7.39 -1.00
C MET A 75 -4.82 7.63 0.48
N ILE A 76 -3.61 8.11 0.79
CA ILE A 76 -3.16 8.36 2.17
C ILE A 76 -2.41 9.69 2.21
N THR A 77 -2.48 10.40 3.34
CA THR A 77 -1.60 11.55 3.59
C THR A 77 -0.19 11.10 3.97
N LEU A 78 0.77 12.01 3.88
CA LEU A 78 2.13 11.71 4.32
C LEU A 78 2.17 11.44 5.83
N GLU A 79 1.43 12.22 6.59
CA GLU A 79 1.32 12.13 8.05
C GLU A 79 0.81 10.76 8.48
N GLU A 80 -0.27 10.28 7.87
CA GLU A 80 -0.83 8.95 8.15
C GLU A 80 0.16 7.82 7.80
N GLY A 81 0.94 8.01 6.72
CA GLY A 81 2.02 7.08 6.36
C GLY A 81 3.11 7.02 7.42
N VAL A 82 3.53 8.17 7.94
CA VAL A 82 4.52 8.28 9.03
C VAL A 82 3.99 7.67 10.33
N GLU A 83 2.73 7.93 10.68
CA GLU A 83 2.09 7.33 11.85
C GLU A 83 2.12 5.79 11.80
N LEU A 84 1.86 5.20 10.61
CA LEU A 84 1.96 3.75 10.45
C LEU A 84 3.39 3.24 10.68
N VAL A 85 4.41 3.99 10.25
CA VAL A 85 5.81 3.63 10.50
C VAL A 85 6.12 3.64 11.99
N TRP A 86 5.71 4.68 12.72
CA TRP A 86 5.89 4.74 14.18
C TRP A 86 5.14 3.61 14.88
N LYS A 87 3.89 3.32 14.47
CA LYS A 87 3.14 2.18 15.00
C LYS A 87 3.88 0.86 14.78
N ALA A 88 4.47 0.66 13.61
CA ALA A 88 5.25 -0.54 13.32
C ALA A 88 6.49 -0.64 14.21
N PHE A 89 7.22 0.45 14.43
CA PHE A 89 8.38 0.47 15.33
C PHE A 89 8.03 0.10 16.78
N ASP A 90 6.90 0.60 17.28
CA ASP A 90 6.47 0.34 18.65
C ASP A 90 5.95 -1.09 18.88
N ASP A 91 5.49 -1.76 17.82
CA ASP A 91 4.76 -3.03 17.91
C ASP A 91 5.51 -4.22 17.30
N MET A 92 6.51 -4.00 16.45
CA MET A 92 7.17 -5.08 15.70
C MET A 92 8.02 -5.98 16.59
N LEU A 93 7.93 -7.27 16.31
CA LEU A 93 8.80 -8.32 16.84
C LEU A 93 9.70 -8.92 15.74
N GLY A 94 9.52 -8.47 14.50
CA GLY A 94 10.26 -8.85 13.31
C GLY A 94 9.46 -9.75 12.36
N GLY A 95 9.45 -9.39 11.07
CA GLY A 95 8.80 -10.14 9.99
C GLY A 95 7.35 -9.75 9.71
N GLU A 96 6.74 -8.90 10.51
CA GLU A 96 5.39 -8.43 10.29
C GLU A 96 5.31 -7.48 9.09
N ILE A 97 4.16 -7.50 8.38
CA ILE A 97 3.80 -6.50 7.40
C ILE A 97 2.58 -5.74 7.94
N TYR A 98 2.76 -4.45 8.20
CA TYR A 98 1.69 -3.57 8.67
C TYR A 98 1.00 -2.91 7.48
N VAL A 99 -0.31 -3.06 7.39
CA VAL A 99 -1.12 -2.56 6.29
C VAL A 99 -2.12 -1.53 6.84
N LYS A 100 -1.99 -0.26 6.44
CA LYS A 100 -2.93 0.78 6.88
C LYS A 100 -4.32 0.54 6.31
N LYS A 101 -5.36 0.68 7.13
CA LYS A 101 -6.74 0.77 6.67
C LYS A 101 -6.96 2.17 6.09
N ILE A 102 -7.10 2.26 4.78
CA ILE A 102 -7.29 3.50 4.05
C ILE A 102 -8.45 3.36 3.06
N PRO A 103 -9.22 4.42 2.83
CA PRO A 103 -10.30 4.38 1.86
C PRO A 103 -9.78 4.24 0.44
N SER A 104 -10.56 3.58 -0.38
CA SER A 104 -10.38 3.57 -1.83
C SER A 104 -11.27 4.62 -2.47
N MET A 105 -10.76 5.39 -3.42
CA MET A 105 -11.52 6.37 -4.18
C MET A 105 -11.38 6.17 -5.68
N LYS A 106 -12.39 6.57 -6.44
CA LYS A 106 -12.32 6.56 -7.90
C LYS A 106 -11.42 7.68 -8.39
N VAL A 107 -10.67 7.41 -9.45
CA VAL A 107 -9.84 8.44 -10.10
C VAL A 107 -10.70 9.56 -10.70
N THR A 108 -11.92 9.24 -11.12
CA THR A 108 -12.92 10.23 -11.59
C THR A 108 -13.35 11.20 -10.50
N ASP A 109 -13.55 10.71 -9.27
CA ASP A 109 -13.94 11.56 -8.15
C ASP A 109 -12.79 12.50 -7.74
N LEU A 110 -11.56 11.99 -7.80
CA LEU A 110 -10.34 12.77 -7.58
C LEU A 110 -10.21 13.88 -8.64
N ALA A 111 -10.46 13.57 -9.91
CA ALA A 111 -10.47 14.57 -11.00
C ALA A 111 -11.52 15.66 -10.76
N SER A 112 -12.75 15.27 -10.40
CA SER A 112 -13.84 16.19 -10.09
C SER A 112 -13.55 17.07 -8.86
N ALA A 113 -12.84 16.55 -7.88
CA ALA A 113 -12.41 17.33 -6.70
C ALA A 113 -11.38 18.41 -7.06
N ILE A 114 -10.54 18.18 -8.08
CA ILE A 114 -9.54 19.14 -8.56
C ILE A 114 -10.17 20.19 -9.48
N ASP A 115 -11.02 19.73 -10.40
CA ASP A 115 -11.77 20.61 -11.29
C ASP A 115 -13.09 19.95 -11.71
N LYS A 116 -14.19 20.47 -11.15
CA LYS A 116 -15.55 19.95 -11.40
C LYS A 116 -16.04 20.21 -12.82
N ASP A 117 -15.50 21.23 -13.48
CA ASP A 117 -15.94 21.69 -14.80
C ASP A 117 -15.07 21.14 -15.94
N ALA A 118 -13.93 20.51 -15.61
CA ALA A 118 -13.05 19.91 -16.60
C ALA A 118 -13.67 18.68 -17.27
N VAL A 119 -13.45 18.56 -18.57
CA VAL A 119 -13.85 17.38 -19.33
C VAL A 119 -12.93 16.20 -18.95
N GLN A 120 -13.50 15.12 -18.42
CA GLN A 120 -12.76 13.90 -18.14
C GLN A 120 -12.65 13.04 -19.41
N LYS A 121 -11.44 12.91 -19.95
CA LYS A 121 -11.17 12.14 -21.18
C LYS A 121 -10.52 10.81 -20.87
N VAL A 122 -11.19 9.69 -21.17
CA VAL A 122 -10.63 8.36 -21.02
C VAL A 122 -9.53 8.14 -22.05
N ILE A 123 -8.31 7.78 -21.59
CA ILE A 123 -7.13 7.55 -22.42
C ILE A 123 -6.70 6.07 -22.49
N GLY A 124 -7.31 5.19 -21.68
CA GLY A 124 -7.01 3.78 -21.62
C GLY A 124 -6.00 3.38 -20.54
N ILE A 125 -6.05 2.11 -20.13
CA ILE A 125 -5.14 1.52 -19.11
C ILE A 125 -3.79 1.25 -19.79
N ARG A 126 -2.70 1.63 -19.10
CA ARG A 126 -1.34 1.38 -19.56
C ARG A 126 -0.92 -0.05 -19.23
N PRO A 127 -0.02 -0.66 -20.00
CA PRO A 127 0.58 -1.94 -19.63
C PRO A 127 1.20 -1.89 -18.23
N GLY A 128 0.88 -2.87 -17.39
CA GLY A 128 1.38 -2.94 -16.02
C GLY A 128 0.62 -2.08 -14.99
N GLU A 129 -0.50 -1.45 -15.38
CA GLU A 129 -1.42 -0.80 -14.46
C GLU A 129 -2.58 -1.74 -14.11
N LYS A 130 -3.00 -1.73 -12.85
CA LYS A 130 -4.20 -2.41 -12.36
C LYS A 130 -5.40 -1.47 -12.40
N LEU A 131 -6.57 -2.02 -12.67
CA LEU A 131 -7.82 -1.28 -12.51
C LEU A 131 -8.06 -0.92 -11.03
N HIS A 132 -7.89 -1.92 -10.16
CA HIS A 132 -7.97 -1.79 -8.72
C HIS A 132 -6.69 -2.32 -8.09
N GLU A 133 -6.15 -1.60 -7.12
CA GLU A 133 -5.02 -2.09 -6.32
C GLU A 133 -5.54 -2.96 -5.17
N GLU A 134 -4.67 -3.83 -4.67
CA GLU A 134 -4.93 -4.66 -3.49
C GLU A 134 -3.89 -4.35 -2.42
N MET A 135 -4.32 -4.25 -1.17
CA MET A 135 -3.42 -4.05 -0.03
C MET A 135 -2.97 -5.39 0.56
N ILE A 136 -3.84 -6.40 0.54
CA ILE A 136 -3.62 -7.74 1.08
C ILE A 136 -4.04 -8.72 -0.01
N GLY A 137 -3.12 -9.57 -0.43
CA GLY A 137 -3.41 -10.64 -1.40
C GLY A 137 -4.12 -11.82 -0.72
N GLU A 138 -4.75 -12.67 -1.52
CA GLU A 138 -5.43 -13.88 -1.06
C GLU A 138 -4.48 -14.78 -0.24
N ASP A 139 -3.24 -14.95 -0.70
CA ASP A 139 -2.23 -15.75 -0.02
C ASP A 139 -1.81 -15.18 1.35
N ASP A 140 -1.82 -13.83 1.48
CA ASP A 140 -1.49 -13.14 2.72
C ASP A 140 -2.67 -13.19 3.72
N SER A 141 -3.91 -13.38 3.25
CA SER A 141 -5.13 -13.30 4.07
C SER A 141 -5.17 -14.31 5.22
N LEU A 142 -4.64 -15.51 5.00
CA LEU A 142 -4.59 -16.58 6.00
C LEU A 142 -3.74 -16.24 7.23
N TYR A 143 -2.84 -15.27 7.09
CA TYR A 143 -1.90 -14.84 8.14
C TYR A 143 -2.19 -13.41 8.59
N THR A 144 -3.33 -12.85 8.19
CA THR A 144 -3.70 -11.47 8.46
C THR A 144 -4.60 -11.36 9.66
N TYR A 145 -4.24 -10.48 10.57
CA TYR A 145 -5.02 -10.11 11.75
C TYR A 145 -5.49 -8.68 11.64
N GLU A 146 -6.74 -8.43 12.00
CA GLU A 146 -7.38 -7.13 11.93
C GLU A 146 -7.29 -6.39 13.26
N TYR A 147 -6.90 -5.12 13.18
CA TYR A 147 -6.90 -4.15 14.28
C TYR A 147 -7.76 -2.94 13.89
N ASP A 148 -7.97 -2.00 14.80
CA ASP A 148 -8.86 -0.86 14.56
C ASP A 148 -8.48 -0.06 13.30
N ASN A 149 -7.20 0.33 13.15
CA ASN A 149 -6.73 1.23 12.09
C ASN A 149 -5.76 0.60 11.10
N TYR A 150 -5.43 -0.69 11.27
CA TYR A 150 -4.49 -1.40 10.40
C TYR A 150 -4.75 -2.91 10.43
N TYR A 151 -4.11 -3.60 9.50
CA TYR A 151 -3.95 -5.06 9.51
C TYR A 151 -2.50 -5.41 9.76
N LYS A 152 -2.25 -6.54 10.39
CA LYS A 152 -0.93 -7.12 10.58
C LYS A 152 -0.89 -8.48 9.90
N ILE A 153 0.01 -8.64 8.93
CA ILE A 153 0.27 -9.91 8.27
C ILE A 153 1.48 -10.52 8.94
N LEU A 154 1.33 -11.71 9.51
CA LEU A 154 2.44 -12.46 10.09
C LEU A 154 3.18 -13.23 8.99
N PRO A 155 4.51 -13.44 9.13
CA PRO A 155 5.26 -14.21 8.15
C PRO A 155 4.80 -15.68 8.15
N ALA A 156 4.53 -16.21 6.93
CA ALA A 156 4.10 -17.59 6.75
C ALA A 156 5.22 -18.61 6.98
N ILE A 157 6.48 -18.19 6.86
CA ILE A 157 7.66 -19.03 6.97
C ILE A 157 8.46 -18.55 8.17
N ASN A 158 8.38 -19.26 9.25
CA ASN A 158 9.34 -19.35 10.36
C ASN A 158 8.73 -20.15 11.47
N ASN A 159 9.54 -20.82 12.31
CA ASN A 159 9.16 -21.46 13.57
C ASN A 159 8.73 -20.39 14.61
N TRP A 160 7.83 -19.51 14.21
CA TRP A 160 7.14 -18.66 15.12
C TRP A 160 6.27 -19.60 15.94
N SER A 161 6.76 -20.03 17.11
CA SER A 161 5.81 -20.46 18.13
C SER A 161 4.68 -19.44 18.08
N PHE A 162 3.43 -19.88 18.01
CA PHE A 162 2.24 -19.03 18.06
C PHE A 162 2.28 -18.24 19.38
N ASP A 163 3.21 -17.30 19.45
CA ASP A 163 3.31 -16.38 20.56
C ASP A 163 2.11 -15.45 20.45
N LYS A 164 1.12 -15.70 21.30
CA LYS A 164 -0.10 -14.89 21.36
C LYS A 164 0.17 -13.40 21.54
N SER A 165 1.36 -13.03 22.03
CA SER A 165 1.77 -11.63 22.15
C SER A 165 1.84 -10.93 20.79
N ARG A 166 2.09 -11.67 19.68
CA ARG A 166 2.14 -11.10 18.33
C ARG A 166 0.78 -10.70 17.77
N ILE A 167 -0.28 -11.28 18.28
CA ILE A 167 -1.67 -11.07 17.82
C ILE A 167 -2.54 -10.51 18.93
N GLN A 168 -1.94 -9.99 20.00
CA GLN A 168 -2.70 -9.37 21.07
C GLN A 168 -3.64 -8.31 20.50
N ASP A 169 -4.95 -8.38 20.88
CA ASP A 169 -6.05 -7.53 20.42
C ASP A 169 -6.36 -7.63 18.90
N GLY A 170 -5.71 -8.53 18.15
CA GLY A 170 -6.03 -8.84 16.75
C GLY A 170 -7.21 -9.83 16.63
N LYS A 171 -8.01 -9.64 15.55
CA LYS A 171 -9.13 -10.53 15.16
C LYS A 171 -8.82 -11.26 13.88
#